data_6b93f2fff3696165fe33e5f0d6ac78c8
#
_entry.id   6b93f2fff3696165fe33e5f0d6ac78c8
#
_cell.length_a   1.000
_cell.length_b   1.000
_cell.length_c   1.000
_cell.angle_alpha   90.00
_cell.angle_beta   90.00
_cell.angle_gamma   90.00
#
_symmetry.space_group_name_H-M   'P 1'
#
loop_
_entity.id
_entity.type
_entity.pdbx_description
1 polymer ?
#
loop_
_entity_poly.entity_id
_entity_poly.type
_entity_poly.pdbx_seq_one_letter_code
_entity_poly.pdbx_strand_id
1 'polypeptide(L)'
;MLLLDTKVVSELRKIASGKAAPNVVVWNETVDPAETFISSIVLHELEIGVRLVEHNDAAAGKVLRSWLDNTVLAAFSGRILPVDGAAAVQAARWHVPNPKPINDAYIAATAFTRRMTLVTRNVNDFEGMGVALVNPWDPPA
;
A
#
# COMPACT_ATOMS: atom_id res chain seq x y z
N MET A 1 2.60 12.22 -6.89
CA MET A 1 2.13 11.61 -5.64
C MET A 1 1.95 10.11 -5.83
N LEU A 2 2.34 9.35 -4.83
CA LEU A 2 2.40 7.89 -4.89
C LEU A 2 1.48 7.30 -3.82
N LEU A 3 0.63 6.36 -4.20
CA LEU A 3 -0.18 5.58 -3.26
C LEU A 3 0.47 4.20 -3.10
N LEU A 4 0.88 3.86 -1.89
CA LEU A 4 1.61 2.61 -1.63
C LEU A 4 0.65 1.48 -1.29
N ASP A 5 0.81 0.34 -1.97
CA ASP A 5 0.09 -0.88 -1.65
C ASP A 5 0.65 -1.53 -0.37
N THR A 6 -0.11 -2.40 0.24
CA THR A 6 0.22 -3.05 1.52
C THR A 6 1.58 -3.73 1.52
N LYS A 7 1.88 -4.52 0.49
CA LYS A 7 3.17 -5.22 0.39
C LYS A 7 4.36 -4.29 0.28
N VAL A 8 4.18 -3.12 -0.33
CA VAL A 8 5.23 -2.10 -0.40
C VAL A 8 5.55 -1.58 1.00
N VAL A 9 4.53 -1.20 1.78
CA VAL A 9 4.73 -0.72 3.16
C VAL A 9 5.41 -1.79 4.01
N SER A 10 4.97 -3.04 3.90
CA SER A 10 5.57 -4.17 4.62
C SER A 10 7.02 -4.41 4.23
N GLU A 11 7.37 -4.25 2.97
CA GLU A 11 8.75 -4.40 2.49
C GLU A 11 9.66 -3.27 3.01
N LEU A 12 9.16 -2.04 3.06
CA LEU A 12 9.92 -0.89 3.58
C LEU A 12 10.35 -1.10 5.04
N ARG A 13 9.55 -1.82 5.84
CA ARG A 13 9.92 -2.20 7.21
C ARG A 13 11.24 -2.95 7.28
N LYS A 14 11.54 -3.75 6.27
CA LYS A 14 12.74 -4.60 6.24
C LYS A 14 14.02 -3.86 5.89
N ILE A 15 13.94 -2.60 5.46
CA ILE A 15 15.13 -1.82 5.06
C ILE A 15 16.09 -1.68 6.24
N ALA A 16 15.59 -1.32 7.42
CA ALA A 16 16.41 -1.11 8.61
C ALA A 16 17.18 -2.37 9.04
N SER A 17 16.63 -3.56 8.80
CA SER A 17 17.28 -4.84 9.13
C SER A 17 18.14 -5.41 8.00
N GLY A 18 18.23 -4.71 6.86
CA GLY A 18 18.99 -5.17 5.70
C GLY A 18 18.35 -6.32 4.93
N LYS A 19 17.08 -6.63 5.18
CA LYS A 19 16.37 -7.78 4.57
C LYS A 19 15.41 -7.38 3.45
N ALA A 20 15.31 -6.09 3.13
CA ALA A 20 14.46 -5.65 2.02
C ALA A 20 15.09 -6.02 0.67
N ALA A 21 14.22 -6.21 -0.34
CA ALA A 21 14.67 -6.44 -1.70
C ALA A 21 15.56 -5.28 -2.18
N PRO A 22 16.74 -5.55 -2.79
CA PRO A 22 17.67 -4.49 -3.20
C PRO A 22 17.05 -3.42 -4.12
N ASN A 23 16.21 -3.83 -5.06
CA ASN A 23 15.55 -2.89 -5.97
C ASN A 23 14.58 -1.96 -5.24
N VAL A 24 13.90 -2.46 -4.19
CA VAL A 24 13.01 -1.64 -3.36
C VAL A 24 13.81 -0.61 -2.58
N VAL A 25 14.96 -0.98 -2.04
CA VAL A 25 15.86 -0.05 -1.33
C VAL A 25 16.27 1.09 -2.27
N VAL A 26 16.73 0.76 -3.48
CA VAL A 26 17.13 1.76 -4.48
C VAL A 26 15.96 2.67 -4.84
N TRP A 27 14.78 2.09 -5.11
CA TRP A 27 13.59 2.87 -5.41
C TRP A 27 13.23 3.83 -4.25
N ASN A 28 13.28 3.36 -3.02
CA ASN A 28 12.94 4.16 -1.84
C ASN A 28 13.86 5.38 -1.67
N GLU A 29 15.13 5.26 -2.06
CA GLU A 29 16.08 6.37 -2.01
C GLU A 29 15.75 7.49 -3.00
N THR A 30 14.98 7.19 -4.06
CA THR A 30 14.59 8.17 -5.08
C THR A 30 13.29 8.90 -4.75
N VAL A 31 12.58 8.47 -3.72
CA VAL A 31 11.22 8.94 -3.39
C VAL A 31 11.26 9.93 -2.23
N ASP A 32 10.56 11.06 -2.41
CA ASP A 32 10.30 11.98 -1.30
C ASP A 32 9.20 11.37 -0.41
N PRO A 33 9.49 11.09 0.87
CA PRO A 33 8.47 10.55 1.79
C PRO A 33 7.19 11.39 1.85
N ALA A 34 7.29 12.71 1.72
CA ALA A 34 6.12 13.61 1.76
C ALA A 34 5.17 13.40 0.57
N GLU A 35 5.63 12.78 -0.51
CA GLU A 35 4.83 12.47 -1.70
C GLU A 35 4.19 11.08 -1.64
N THR A 36 4.35 10.35 -0.54
CA THR A 36 3.81 9.01 -0.36
C THR A 36 2.57 9.03 0.53
N PHE A 37 1.58 8.23 0.14
CA PHE A 37 0.28 8.11 0.81
C PHE A 37 -0.10 6.65 0.93
N ILE A 38 -0.98 6.33 1.86
CA ILE A 38 -1.66 5.04 1.91
C ILE A 38 -3.18 5.25 1.94
N SER A 39 -3.93 4.25 1.51
CA SER A 39 -5.38 4.27 1.66
C SER A 39 -5.78 3.71 3.03
N SER A 40 -6.99 4.04 3.47
CA SER A 40 -7.58 3.41 4.67
C SER A 40 -7.68 1.88 4.53
N ILE A 41 -7.79 1.37 3.30
CA ILE A 41 -7.81 -0.09 3.05
C ILE A 41 -6.45 -0.72 3.31
N VAL A 42 -5.37 -0.05 2.91
CA VAL A 42 -4.01 -0.52 3.24
C VAL A 42 -3.80 -0.54 4.75
N LEU A 43 -4.22 0.50 5.47
CA LEU A 43 -4.16 0.53 6.93
C LEU A 43 -4.96 -0.64 7.52
N HIS A 44 -6.15 -0.92 7.01
CA HIS A 44 -6.97 -2.05 7.42
C HIS A 44 -6.23 -3.38 7.25
N GLU A 45 -5.60 -3.60 6.09
CA GLU A 45 -4.84 -4.82 5.82
C GLU A 45 -3.62 -4.96 6.73
N LEU A 46 -2.90 -3.85 6.96
CA LEU A 46 -1.76 -3.85 7.91
C LEU A 46 -2.23 -4.17 9.34
N GLU A 47 -3.33 -3.60 9.76
CA GLU A 47 -3.91 -3.84 11.09
C GLU A 47 -4.33 -5.30 11.25
N ILE A 48 -4.95 -5.92 10.25
CA ILE A 48 -5.27 -7.35 10.25
C ILE A 48 -3.98 -8.17 10.40
N GLY A 49 -2.96 -7.85 9.63
CA GLY A 49 -1.68 -8.57 9.69
C GLY A 49 -1.04 -8.52 11.06
N VAL A 50 -1.04 -7.36 11.72
CA VAL A 50 -0.52 -7.20 13.07
C VAL A 50 -1.33 -8.02 14.08
N ARG A 51 -2.66 -7.95 14.00
CA ARG A 51 -3.56 -8.68 14.92
C ARG A 51 -3.42 -10.20 14.79
N LEU A 52 -3.22 -10.70 13.60
CA LEU A 52 -2.97 -12.13 13.37
C LEU A 52 -1.67 -12.59 14.05
N VAL A 53 -0.60 -11.80 13.96
CA VAL A 53 0.67 -12.12 14.63
C VAL A 53 0.51 -12.00 16.15
N GLU A 54 -0.15 -10.95 16.65
CA GLU A 54 -0.45 -10.80 18.08
C GLU A 54 -1.19 -12.00 18.64
N HIS A 55 -2.14 -12.55 17.87
CA HIS A 55 -2.91 -13.71 18.28
C HIS A 55 -2.08 -14.98 18.41
N ASN A 56 -1.10 -15.17 17.52
CA ASN A 56 -0.29 -16.39 17.43
C ASN A 56 1.05 -16.31 18.16
N ASP A 57 1.63 -15.11 18.31
CA ASP A 57 2.94 -14.89 18.92
C ASP A 57 2.97 -13.50 19.57
N ALA A 58 2.78 -13.46 20.87
CA ALA A 58 2.69 -12.21 21.63
C ALA A 58 3.94 -11.35 21.52
N ALA A 59 5.14 -11.95 21.51
CA ALA A 59 6.39 -11.21 21.43
C ALA A 59 6.58 -10.58 20.04
N ALA A 60 6.38 -11.35 18.98
CA ALA A 60 6.43 -10.84 17.61
C ALA A 60 5.33 -9.81 17.34
N GLY A 61 4.14 -10.04 17.90
CA GLY A 61 3.01 -9.11 17.82
C GLY A 61 3.31 -7.75 18.42
N LYS A 62 4.02 -7.70 19.55
CA LYS A 62 4.45 -6.44 20.17
C LYS A 62 5.36 -5.62 19.25
N VAL A 63 6.30 -6.27 18.59
CA VAL A 63 7.22 -5.61 17.66
C VAL A 63 6.46 -5.00 16.49
N LEU A 64 5.56 -5.76 15.88
CA LEU A 64 4.75 -5.28 14.75
C LEU A 64 3.75 -4.21 15.17
N ARG A 65 3.15 -4.33 16.35
CA ARG A 65 2.25 -3.30 16.90
C ARG A 65 2.99 -1.98 17.07
N SER A 66 4.17 -2.00 17.64
CA SER A 66 5.00 -0.80 17.79
C SER A 66 5.37 -0.19 16.44
N TRP A 67 5.71 -1.02 15.46
CA TRP A 67 6.00 -0.56 14.11
C TRP A 67 4.80 0.13 13.47
N LEU A 68 3.62 -0.49 13.54
CA LEU A 68 2.41 0.10 12.94
C LEU A 68 2.03 1.42 13.63
N ASP A 69 1.95 1.41 14.97
CA ASP A 69 1.46 2.56 15.73
C ASP A 69 2.45 3.71 15.77
N ASN A 70 3.76 3.43 15.90
CA ASN A 70 4.78 4.44 16.13
C ASN A 70 5.58 4.81 14.88
N THR A 71 5.64 3.95 13.88
CA THR A 71 6.38 4.22 12.64
C THR A 71 5.44 4.54 11.48
N VAL A 72 4.53 3.63 11.16
CA VAL A 72 3.64 3.79 9.99
C VAL A 72 2.66 4.93 10.19
N LEU A 73 1.90 4.92 11.27
CA LEU A 73 0.89 5.95 11.53
C LEU A 73 1.53 7.33 11.70
N ALA A 74 2.72 7.40 12.29
CA ALA A 74 3.46 8.66 12.39
C ALA A 74 3.95 9.14 11.03
N ALA A 75 4.51 8.23 10.20
CA ALA A 75 5.04 8.57 8.88
C ALA A 75 3.95 9.06 7.92
N PHE A 76 2.75 8.47 7.98
CA PHE A 76 1.63 8.81 7.11
C PHE A 76 0.60 9.72 7.76
N SER A 77 0.92 10.37 8.87
CA SER A 77 0.02 11.34 9.51
C SER A 77 -0.42 12.42 8.52
N GLY A 78 -1.75 12.58 8.35
CA GLY A 78 -2.33 13.48 7.36
C GLY A 78 -2.27 12.98 5.90
N ARG A 79 -1.74 11.78 5.68
CA ARG A 79 -1.59 11.19 4.33
C ARG A 79 -2.19 9.80 4.23
N ILE A 80 -3.21 9.52 5.04
CA ILE A 80 -4.07 8.32 4.94
C ILE A 80 -5.36 8.73 4.26
N LEU A 81 -5.59 8.23 3.05
CA LEU A 81 -6.70 8.65 2.21
C LEU A 81 -7.90 7.71 2.39
N PRO A 82 -9.10 8.27 2.60
CA PRO A 82 -10.32 7.45 2.72
C PRO A 82 -10.78 6.94 1.37
N VAL A 83 -11.57 5.88 1.38
CA VAL A 83 -12.38 5.49 0.23
C VAL A 83 -13.62 6.39 0.24
N ASP A 84 -13.60 7.43 -0.59
CA ASP A 84 -14.72 8.37 -0.70
C ASP A 84 -15.76 7.91 -1.75
N GLY A 85 -16.79 8.75 -1.97
CA GLY A 85 -17.85 8.45 -2.92
C GLY A 85 -17.33 8.26 -4.34
N ALA A 86 -16.40 9.10 -4.79
CA ALA A 86 -15.81 9.00 -6.13
C ALA A 86 -15.05 7.68 -6.32
N ALA A 87 -14.26 7.29 -5.33
CA ALA A 87 -13.55 6.01 -5.35
C ALA A 87 -14.52 4.83 -5.33
N ALA A 88 -15.57 4.88 -4.53
CA ALA A 88 -16.56 3.81 -4.46
C ALA A 88 -17.25 3.61 -5.82
N VAL A 89 -17.64 4.68 -6.49
CA VAL A 89 -18.28 4.62 -7.82
C VAL A 89 -17.30 4.06 -8.85
N GLN A 90 -16.05 4.49 -8.84
CA GLN A 90 -15.05 3.97 -9.77
C GLN A 90 -14.75 2.50 -9.56
N ALA A 91 -14.65 2.04 -8.32
CA ALA A 91 -14.47 0.63 -7.99
C ALA A 91 -15.63 -0.21 -8.53
N ALA A 92 -16.87 0.28 -8.40
CA ALA A 92 -18.06 -0.38 -8.94
C ALA A 92 -18.02 -0.48 -10.47
N ARG A 93 -17.55 0.55 -11.17
CA ARG A 93 -17.40 0.53 -12.63
C ARG A 93 -16.48 -0.58 -13.11
N TRP A 94 -15.39 -0.84 -12.41
CA TRP A 94 -14.48 -1.94 -12.76
C TRP A 94 -15.03 -3.32 -12.44
N HIS A 95 -15.98 -3.40 -11.49
CA HIS A 95 -16.52 -4.67 -11.01
C HIS A 95 -17.50 -5.31 -11.98
N VAL A 96 -18.09 -4.54 -12.86
CA VAL A 96 -19.11 -5.01 -13.81
C VAL A 96 -18.60 -4.81 -15.24
N PRO A 97 -18.63 -5.82 -16.10
CA PRO A 97 -19.19 -7.16 -15.89
C PRO A 97 -18.27 -8.17 -15.20
N ASN A 98 -16.98 -7.85 -15.02
CA ASN A 98 -15.99 -8.79 -14.48
C ASN A 98 -15.61 -8.39 -13.06
N PRO A 99 -16.07 -9.12 -12.02
CA PRO A 99 -15.78 -8.79 -10.63
C PRO A 99 -14.29 -8.72 -10.35
N LYS A 100 -13.89 -7.76 -9.50
CA LYS A 100 -12.53 -7.56 -9.03
C LYS A 100 -12.45 -7.83 -7.53
N PRO A 101 -11.28 -8.20 -6.99
CA PRO A 101 -11.06 -8.24 -5.55
C PRO A 101 -11.38 -6.85 -4.95
N ILE A 102 -12.22 -6.83 -3.92
CA ILE A 102 -12.81 -5.57 -3.43
C ILE A 102 -11.74 -4.63 -2.87
N ASN A 103 -10.82 -5.13 -2.04
CA ASN A 103 -9.78 -4.28 -1.47
C ASN A 103 -8.87 -3.69 -2.55
N ASP A 104 -8.45 -4.50 -3.51
CA ASP A 104 -7.64 -4.03 -4.64
C ASP A 104 -8.36 -2.96 -5.45
N ALA A 105 -9.66 -3.16 -5.71
CA ALA A 105 -10.47 -2.19 -6.43
C ALA A 105 -10.54 -0.85 -5.68
N TYR A 106 -10.73 -0.86 -4.36
CA TYR A 106 -10.76 0.36 -3.55
C TYR A 106 -9.41 1.06 -3.52
N ILE A 107 -8.31 0.32 -3.39
CA ILE A 107 -6.95 0.89 -3.41
C ILE A 107 -6.70 1.55 -4.77
N ALA A 108 -6.96 0.83 -5.85
CA ALA A 108 -6.79 1.35 -7.20
C ALA A 108 -7.68 2.56 -7.48
N ALA A 109 -8.95 2.53 -7.05
CA ALA A 109 -9.88 3.63 -7.23
C ALA A 109 -9.46 4.90 -6.48
N THR A 110 -8.88 4.73 -5.29
CA THR A 110 -8.34 5.86 -4.52
C THR A 110 -7.20 6.54 -5.29
N ALA A 111 -6.30 5.78 -5.89
CA ALA A 111 -5.25 6.33 -6.73
C ALA A 111 -5.80 6.96 -8.02
N PHE A 112 -6.67 6.25 -8.71
CA PHE A 112 -7.22 6.67 -10.00
C PHE A 112 -7.98 8.00 -9.91
N THR A 113 -8.88 8.14 -8.95
CA THR A 113 -9.71 9.34 -8.79
C THR A 113 -8.91 10.56 -8.35
N ARG A 114 -7.74 10.36 -7.77
CA ARG A 114 -6.82 11.42 -7.33
C ARG A 114 -5.63 11.62 -8.27
N ARG A 115 -5.60 10.91 -9.38
CA ARG A 115 -4.51 10.96 -10.38
C ARG A 115 -3.15 10.68 -9.78
N MET A 116 -3.09 9.70 -8.88
CA MET A 116 -1.87 9.23 -8.25
C MET A 116 -1.35 7.98 -8.96
N THR A 117 -0.05 7.74 -8.84
CA THR A 117 0.55 6.47 -9.26
C THR A 117 0.39 5.45 -8.13
N LEU A 118 -0.12 4.27 -8.45
CA LEU A 118 -0.18 3.15 -7.50
C LEU A 118 1.15 2.40 -7.53
N VAL A 119 1.78 2.29 -6.38
CA VAL A 119 3.03 1.55 -6.20
C VAL A 119 2.69 0.18 -5.65
N THR A 120 2.93 -0.87 -6.43
CA THR A 120 2.54 -2.23 -6.11
C THR A 120 3.48 -3.25 -6.72
N ARG A 121 3.64 -4.39 -6.05
CA ARG A 121 4.32 -5.55 -6.61
C ARG A 121 3.47 -6.27 -7.64
N ASN A 122 2.17 -6.29 -7.45
CA ASN A 122 1.22 -7.09 -8.23
C ASN A 122 0.60 -6.27 -9.36
N VAL A 123 1.42 -5.73 -10.25
CA VAL A 123 0.95 -4.87 -11.36
C VAL A 123 -0.08 -5.57 -12.24
N ASN A 124 0.02 -6.89 -12.42
CA ASN A 124 -0.91 -7.65 -13.23
C ASN A 124 -2.35 -7.59 -12.70
N ASP A 125 -2.54 -7.49 -11.39
CA ASP A 125 -3.86 -7.42 -10.77
C ASP A 125 -4.59 -6.11 -11.09
N PHE A 126 -3.85 -5.09 -11.54
CA PHE A 126 -4.37 -3.75 -11.81
C PHE A 126 -4.35 -3.39 -13.30
N GLU A 127 -3.91 -4.30 -14.16
CA GLU A 127 -3.92 -4.07 -15.60
C GLU A 127 -5.34 -3.87 -16.13
N GLY A 128 -5.49 -2.96 -17.08
CA GLY A 128 -6.78 -2.64 -17.68
C GLY A 128 -7.66 -1.67 -16.87
N MET A 129 -7.20 -1.24 -15.69
CA MET A 129 -7.93 -0.26 -14.87
C MET A 129 -7.60 1.20 -15.21
N GLY A 130 -6.60 1.45 -16.04
CA GLY A 130 -6.19 2.80 -16.40
C GLY A 130 -5.46 3.56 -15.28
N VAL A 131 -5.00 2.85 -14.25
CA VAL A 131 -4.21 3.42 -13.14
C VAL A 131 -2.73 3.41 -13.54
N ALA A 132 -2.02 4.51 -13.29
CA ALA A 132 -0.57 4.54 -13.43
C ALA A 132 0.05 3.63 -12.37
N LEU A 133 0.95 2.73 -12.78
CA LEU A 133 1.54 1.70 -11.93
C LEU A 133 3.06 1.80 -11.90
N VAL A 134 3.64 1.55 -10.73
CA VAL A 134 5.08 1.36 -10.53
C VAL A 134 5.29 0.12 -9.68
N ASN A 135 6.20 -0.74 -10.10
CA ASN A 135 6.64 -1.90 -9.32
C ASN A 135 8.06 -1.64 -8.81
N PRO A 136 8.25 -1.35 -7.50
CA PRO A 136 9.57 -1.05 -6.97
C PRO A 136 10.50 -2.28 -6.89
N TRP A 137 9.98 -3.50 -7.12
CA TRP A 137 10.81 -4.70 -7.25
C TRP A 137 11.47 -4.83 -8.61
N ASP A 138 10.98 -4.11 -9.61
CA ASP A 138 11.62 -4.09 -10.93
C ASP A 138 13.00 -3.43 -10.86
N PRO A 139 13.94 -3.80 -11.76
CA PRO A 139 15.23 -3.12 -11.82
C PRO A 139 15.06 -1.62 -12.04
N PRO A 140 15.92 -0.79 -11.42
CA PRO A 140 15.89 0.65 -11.68
C PRO A 140 16.17 0.95 -13.15
N ALA A 141 15.49 1.97 -13.65
CA ALA A 141 15.67 2.42 -15.03
C ALA A 141 17.03 3.06 -15.27
#